data_985a1a4d53af8d48dcc75882e573a0a0
#
_entry.id   985a1a4d53af8d48dcc75882e573a0a0
#
_cell.length_a   1.000
_cell.length_b   1.000
_cell.length_c   1.000
_cell.angle_alpha   90.00
_cell.angle_beta   90.00
_cell.angle_gamma   90.00
#
_symmetry.space_group_name_H-M   'P 1'
#
loop_
_entity.id
_entity.type
_entity.pdbx_description
1 polymer ?
#
loop_
_entity_poly.entity_id
_entity_poly.type
_entity_poly.pdbx_seq_one_letter_code
_entity_poly.pdbx_strand_id
1 'polypeptide(L)'
;IPFWKAKSLEELSDKEWEQLCDGCGRCCLNTLEDWDTGEIVWTNVACTLLDGEACRCSDYDNRQATVPDCVRLTPEAVRSLSWLPPSCAYRLVAEGRDLYWWHHLVSGDPDTVHAAGVSVRGRTVSEAGMELEDYEDHLAEWPGIDPGNGDRRAMLRNKKLFAESSIDSMMHGHGFRCGSRLIK
;
A
#
# COMPACT_ATOMS: atom_id res chain seq x y z
N ILE A 1 12.25 13.43 -21.29
CA ILE A 1 11.03 12.76 -20.81
C ILE A 1 11.46 11.74 -19.74
N PRO A 2 10.87 11.75 -18.55
CA PRO A 2 11.22 10.77 -17.51
C PRO A 2 10.94 9.34 -17.97
N PHE A 3 11.72 8.37 -17.49
CA PHE A 3 11.63 6.99 -17.95
C PHE A 3 10.23 6.38 -17.72
N TRP A 4 9.57 6.71 -16.61
CA TRP A 4 8.23 6.21 -16.28
C TRP A 4 7.11 6.73 -17.20
N LYS A 5 7.39 7.75 -18.00
CA LYS A 5 6.49 8.26 -19.06
C LYS A 5 6.87 7.77 -20.45
N ALA A 6 8.12 7.38 -20.61
CA ALA A 6 8.69 7.03 -21.92
C ALA A 6 8.68 5.52 -22.20
N LYS A 7 8.57 4.69 -21.14
CA LYS A 7 8.69 3.24 -21.21
C LYS A 7 7.48 2.54 -20.63
N SER A 8 7.14 1.37 -21.17
CA SER A 8 6.24 0.42 -20.51
C SER A 8 6.95 -0.29 -19.33
N LEU A 9 6.20 -0.99 -18.50
CA LEU A 9 6.80 -1.74 -17.38
C LEU A 9 7.81 -2.78 -17.85
N GLU A 10 7.57 -3.39 -19.02
CA GLU A 10 8.44 -4.41 -19.61
C GLU A 10 9.77 -3.86 -20.13
N GLU A 11 9.81 -2.56 -20.44
CA GLU A 11 11.00 -1.88 -20.97
C GLU A 11 11.90 -1.30 -19.87
N LEU A 12 11.46 -1.36 -18.62
CA LEU A 12 12.25 -0.86 -17.51
C LEU A 12 13.43 -1.78 -17.22
N SER A 13 14.60 -1.19 -17.01
CA SER A 13 15.73 -1.91 -16.42
C SER A 13 15.46 -2.22 -14.95
N ASP A 14 16.18 -3.19 -14.37
CA ASP A 14 16.05 -3.54 -12.95
C ASP A 14 16.20 -2.31 -12.04
N LYS A 15 17.14 -1.44 -12.38
CA LYS A 15 17.35 -0.19 -11.64
C LYS A 15 16.16 0.76 -11.72
N GLU A 16 15.58 0.94 -12.89
CA GLU A 16 14.39 1.78 -13.06
C GLU A 16 13.18 1.16 -12.39
N TRP A 17 13.05 -0.17 -12.45
CA TRP A 17 12.02 -0.92 -11.74
C TRP A 17 12.06 -0.64 -10.24
N GLU A 18 13.21 -0.84 -9.60
CA GLU A 18 13.36 -0.60 -8.16
C GLU A 18 13.12 0.86 -7.75
N GLN A 19 13.41 1.80 -8.67
CA GLN A 19 13.13 3.23 -8.44
C GLN A 19 11.65 3.60 -8.48
N LEU A 20 10.77 2.75 -9.04
CA LEU A 20 9.33 3.03 -9.03
C LEU A 20 8.70 2.88 -7.65
N CYS A 21 9.31 2.17 -6.72
CA CYS A 21 8.79 2.06 -5.37
C CYS A 21 8.96 3.38 -4.62
N ASP A 22 7.86 3.99 -4.19
CA ASP A 22 7.87 5.22 -3.38
C ASP A 22 8.18 4.98 -1.89
N GLY A 23 8.24 3.72 -1.45
CA GLY A 23 8.51 3.37 -0.06
C GLY A 23 7.34 3.62 0.88
N CYS A 24 6.11 3.63 0.40
CA CYS A 24 4.93 3.80 1.26
C CYS A 24 4.69 2.64 2.22
N GLY A 25 5.20 1.44 1.94
CA GLY A 25 5.07 0.24 2.78
C GLY A 25 3.70 -0.44 2.73
N ARG A 26 2.75 0.07 1.97
CA ARG A 26 1.36 -0.44 1.97
C ARG A 26 1.20 -1.83 1.38
N CYS A 27 2.04 -2.22 0.42
CA CYS A 27 2.03 -3.58 -0.14
C CYS A 27 2.51 -4.65 0.86
N CYS A 28 3.09 -4.25 2.01
CA CYS A 28 3.48 -5.13 3.10
C CYS A 28 2.42 -5.24 4.21
N LEU A 29 1.26 -4.64 4.02
CA LEU A 29 0.13 -4.79 4.93
C LEU A 29 -0.71 -6.00 4.54
N ASN A 30 -1.22 -6.69 5.54
CA ASN A 30 -2.18 -7.76 5.32
C ASN A 30 -3.55 -7.15 4.99
N THR A 31 -4.26 -7.80 4.08
CA THR A 31 -5.63 -7.48 3.71
C THR A 31 -6.52 -8.68 3.95
N LEU A 32 -7.79 -8.43 4.21
CA LEU A 32 -8.80 -9.46 4.30
C LEU A 32 -9.70 -9.41 3.07
N GLU A 33 -10.07 -10.57 2.55
CA GLU A 33 -11.08 -10.69 1.50
C GLU A 33 -12.32 -11.37 2.09
N ASP A 34 -13.45 -10.73 1.92
CA ASP A 34 -14.76 -11.34 2.22
C ASP A 34 -15.07 -12.41 1.18
N TRP A 35 -15.34 -13.63 1.62
CA TRP A 35 -15.55 -14.79 0.74
C TRP A 35 -16.84 -14.71 -0.07
N ASP A 36 -17.84 -14.04 0.46
CA ASP A 36 -19.15 -13.96 -0.17
C ASP A 36 -19.21 -12.86 -1.23
N THR A 37 -18.54 -11.75 -0.97
CA THR A 37 -18.58 -10.54 -1.80
C THR A 37 -17.34 -10.33 -2.65
N GLY A 38 -16.19 -10.90 -2.24
CA GLY A 38 -14.89 -10.61 -2.83
C GLY A 38 -14.37 -9.21 -2.47
N GLU A 39 -14.99 -8.54 -1.51
CA GLU A 39 -14.54 -7.24 -1.03
C GLU A 39 -13.20 -7.37 -0.29
N ILE A 40 -12.25 -6.50 -0.64
CA ILE A 40 -10.94 -6.44 0.00
C ILE A 40 -10.92 -5.27 0.97
N VAL A 41 -10.65 -5.57 2.24
CA VAL A 41 -10.49 -4.57 3.29
C VAL A 41 -9.06 -4.55 3.80
N TRP A 42 -8.58 -3.38 4.13
CA TRP A 42 -7.22 -3.17 4.59
C TRP A 42 -7.12 -3.24 6.11
N THR A 43 -5.96 -3.69 6.58
CA THR A 43 -5.60 -3.65 7.99
C THR A 43 -4.37 -2.76 8.21
N ASN A 44 -4.02 -2.50 9.47
CA ASN A 44 -2.73 -1.94 9.86
C ASN A 44 -1.73 -3.03 10.31
N VAL A 45 -2.06 -4.29 10.08
CA VAL A 45 -1.20 -5.43 10.40
C VAL A 45 -0.15 -5.59 9.31
N ALA A 46 1.10 -5.44 9.67
CA ALA A 46 2.23 -5.49 8.74
C ALA A 46 2.90 -6.86 8.75
N CYS A 47 3.41 -7.23 7.59
CA CYS A 47 4.33 -8.37 7.43
C CYS A 47 5.44 -8.32 8.48
N THR A 48 5.81 -9.46 9.00
CA THR A 48 6.86 -9.60 10.02
C THR A 48 8.21 -9.01 9.60
N LEU A 49 8.47 -8.90 8.31
CA LEU A 49 9.70 -8.33 7.76
C LEU A 49 9.62 -6.81 7.53
N LEU A 50 8.46 -6.19 7.69
CA LEU A 50 8.37 -4.75 7.50
C LEU A 50 8.96 -4.00 8.69
N ASP A 51 9.97 -3.18 8.43
CA ASP A 51 10.37 -2.12 9.35
C ASP A 51 9.35 -0.98 9.24
N GLY A 52 8.50 -0.83 10.27
CA GLY A 52 7.40 0.13 10.26
C GLY A 52 7.84 1.60 10.31
N GLU A 53 9.09 1.88 10.70
CA GLU A 53 9.66 3.23 10.72
C GLU A 53 10.33 3.57 9.39
N ALA A 54 11.13 2.64 8.85
CA ALA A 54 11.78 2.83 7.55
C ALA A 54 10.83 2.60 6.37
N CYS A 55 9.69 1.93 6.57
CA CYS A 55 8.76 1.46 5.52
C CYS A 55 9.45 0.60 4.46
N ARG A 56 10.37 -0.25 4.91
CA ARG A 56 11.16 -1.14 4.05
C ARG A 56 11.20 -2.55 4.61
N CYS A 57 11.31 -3.52 3.72
CA CYS A 57 11.56 -4.90 4.10
C CYS A 57 12.95 -5.02 4.75
N SER A 58 13.02 -5.63 5.93
CA SER A 58 14.28 -5.84 6.66
C SER A 58 15.18 -6.91 6.02
N ASP A 59 14.61 -7.81 5.20
CA ASP A 59 15.34 -8.83 4.45
C ASP A 59 14.77 -8.97 3.02
N TYR A 60 14.92 -7.91 2.23
CA TYR A 60 14.32 -7.81 0.90
C TYR A 60 14.75 -8.92 -0.05
N ASP A 61 16.04 -9.25 -0.05
CA ASP A 61 16.62 -10.23 -0.99
C ASP A 61 16.15 -11.66 -0.71
N ASN A 62 15.99 -12.01 0.57
CA ASN A 62 15.62 -13.36 1.01
C ASN A 62 14.17 -13.44 1.53
N ARG A 63 13.36 -12.40 1.30
CA ARG A 63 12.02 -12.28 1.89
C ARG A 63 11.12 -13.48 1.66
N GLN A 64 11.22 -14.13 0.51
CA GLN A 64 10.42 -15.31 0.18
C GLN A 64 10.86 -16.59 0.94
N ALA A 65 12.07 -16.62 1.47
CA ALA A 65 12.51 -17.72 2.34
C ALA A 65 11.85 -17.62 3.72
N THR A 66 11.60 -16.41 4.21
CA THR A 66 10.95 -16.16 5.51
C THR A 66 9.44 -16.05 5.38
N VAL A 67 8.96 -15.41 4.31
CA VAL A 67 7.54 -15.19 4.01
C VAL A 67 7.26 -15.74 2.60
N PRO A 68 6.95 -17.04 2.46
CA PRO A 68 6.75 -17.69 1.16
C PRO A 68 5.64 -17.03 0.30
N ASP A 69 4.64 -16.44 0.94
CA ASP A 69 3.52 -15.77 0.29
C ASP A 69 3.86 -14.35 -0.18
N CYS A 70 5.07 -13.86 0.11
CA CYS A 70 5.48 -12.53 -0.31
C CYS A 70 5.46 -12.42 -1.83
N VAL A 71 4.64 -11.53 -2.35
CA VAL A 71 4.49 -11.33 -3.79
C VAL A 71 5.72 -10.63 -4.36
N ARG A 72 6.29 -11.22 -5.40
CA ARG A 72 7.27 -10.57 -6.25
C ARG A 72 6.55 -9.84 -7.36
N LEU A 73 6.63 -8.52 -7.38
CA LEU A 73 6.02 -7.73 -8.44
C LEU A 73 6.74 -7.96 -9.77
N THR A 74 5.96 -8.30 -10.77
CA THR A 74 6.35 -8.33 -12.18
C THR A 74 5.34 -7.51 -12.98
N PRO A 75 5.61 -7.13 -14.24
CA PRO A 75 4.62 -6.44 -15.06
C PRO A 75 3.26 -7.13 -15.14
N GLU A 76 3.25 -8.47 -15.23
CA GLU A 76 2.04 -9.28 -15.24
C GLU A 76 1.32 -9.24 -13.89
N ALA A 77 2.08 -9.41 -12.78
CA ALA A 77 1.54 -9.37 -11.45
C ALA A 77 0.89 -8.02 -11.14
N VAL A 78 1.54 -6.91 -11.49
CA VAL A 78 1.01 -5.55 -11.29
C VAL A 78 -0.37 -5.40 -11.94
N ARG A 79 -0.58 -5.95 -13.14
CA ARG A 79 -1.86 -5.86 -13.85
C ARG A 79 -2.95 -6.76 -13.28
N SER A 80 -2.57 -7.83 -12.61
CA SER A 80 -3.52 -8.84 -12.08
C SER A 80 -3.89 -8.62 -10.61
N LEU A 81 -3.05 -7.93 -9.84
CA LEU A 81 -3.25 -7.74 -8.40
C LEU A 81 -4.24 -6.60 -8.11
N SER A 82 -5.47 -6.95 -7.81
CA SER A 82 -6.55 -5.99 -7.48
C SER A 82 -6.31 -5.21 -6.18
N TRP A 83 -5.55 -5.79 -5.24
CA TRP A 83 -5.27 -5.21 -3.93
C TRP A 83 -4.10 -4.20 -3.92
N LEU A 84 -3.35 -4.05 -5.00
CA LEU A 84 -2.34 -3.00 -5.04
C LEU A 84 -2.98 -1.63 -4.81
N PRO A 85 -2.38 -0.79 -3.95
CA PRO A 85 -2.92 0.55 -3.68
C PRO A 85 -3.16 1.33 -4.96
N PRO A 86 -4.25 2.10 -5.10
CA PRO A 86 -4.49 2.93 -6.28
C PRO A 86 -3.38 3.95 -6.53
N SER A 87 -2.63 4.34 -5.49
CA SER A 87 -1.48 5.25 -5.56
C SER A 87 -0.15 4.54 -5.83
N CYS A 88 -0.12 3.21 -5.93
CA CYS A 88 1.11 2.47 -6.20
C CYS A 88 1.71 2.89 -7.55
N ALA A 89 3.00 3.29 -7.56
CA ALA A 89 3.66 3.78 -8.76
C ALA A 89 3.71 2.74 -9.89
N TYR A 90 3.91 1.46 -9.56
CA TYR A 90 3.84 0.39 -10.56
C TYR A 90 2.48 0.32 -11.23
N ARG A 91 1.40 0.43 -10.44
CA ARG A 91 0.04 0.44 -10.95
C ARG A 91 -0.24 1.69 -11.79
N LEU A 92 0.20 2.87 -11.35
CA LEU A 92 0.05 4.11 -12.10
C LEU A 92 0.72 4.02 -13.48
N VAL A 93 1.95 3.52 -13.55
CA VAL A 93 2.67 3.35 -14.81
C VAL A 93 1.98 2.32 -15.71
N ALA A 94 1.51 1.19 -15.15
CA ALA A 94 0.74 0.18 -15.90
C ALA A 94 -0.55 0.74 -16.50
N GLU A 95 -1.18 1.70 -15.82
CA GLU A 95 -2.41 2.39 -16.25
C GLU A 95 -2.14 3.62 -17.14
N GLY A 96 -0.87 3.92 -17.47
CA GLY A 96 -0.48 5.10 -18.24
C GLY A 96 -0.70 6.43 -17.50
N ARG A 97 -0.73 6.38 -16.19
CA ARG A 97 -0.92 7.54 -15.29
C ARG A 97 0.41 8.07 -14.80
N ASP A 98 0.45 9.35 -14.44
CA ASP A 98 1.65 10.00 -13.91
C ASP A 98 1.84 9.68 -12.42
N LEU A 99 3.09 9.78 -11.96
CA LEU A 99 3.43 9.66 -10.55
C LEU A 99 2.92 10.87 -9.77
N TYR A 100 2.55 10.64 -8.52
CA TYR A 100 2.10 11.71 -7.65
C TYR A 100 3.25 12.62 -7.20
N TRP A 101 2.90 13.83 -6.77
CA TRP A 101 3.86 14.85 -6.35
C TRP A 101 4.77 14.43 -5.18
N TRP A 102 4.33 13.50 -4.35
CA TRP A 102 5.11 12.99 -3.20
C TRP A 102 6.10 11.89 -3.58
N HIS A 103 6.01 11.37 -4.79
CA HIS A 103 6.94 10.35 -5.24
C HIS A 103 8.34 10.95 -5.36
N HIS A 104 9.37 10.27 -4.82
CA HIS A 104 10.73 10.78 -4.81
C HIS A 104 11.30 11.13 -6.19
N LEU A 105 10.88 10.42 -7.24
CA LEU A 105 11.25 10.75 -8.63
C LEU A 105 10.66 12.08 -9.12
N VAL A 106 9.59 12.55 -8.50
CA VAL A 106 8.93 13.82 -8.83
C VAL A 106 9.38 14.93 -7.88
N SER A 107 9.39 14.65 -6.57
CA SER A 107 9.75 15.63 -5.53
C SER A 107 11.25 15.83 -5.39
N GLY A 108 12.05 14.81 -5.75
CA GLY A 108 13.49 14.78 -5.47
C GLY A 108 13.84 14.41 -4.02
N ASP A 109 12.84 14.10 -3.19
CA ASP A 109 13.02 13.85 -1.76
C ASP A 109 12.27 12.55 -1.35
N PRO A 110 12.98 11.52 -0.85
CA PRO A 110 12.38 10.25 -0.43
C PRO A 110 11.46 10.37 0.80
N ASP A 111 11.58 11.43 1.58
CA ASP A 111 10.73 11.61 2.77
C ASP A 111 9.36 12.24 2.45
N THR A 112 9.16 12.71 1.24
CA THR A 112 7.90 13.36 0.82
C THR A 112 6.70 12.42 0.93
N VAL A 113 6.85 11.13 0.66
CA VAL A 113 5.78 10.12 0.81
C VAL A 113 5.29 10.01 2.26
N HIS A 114 6.20 10.17 3.21
CA HIS A 114 5.89 10.16 4.65
C HIS A 114 5.23 11.48 5.07
N ALA A 115 5.79 12.60 4.66
CA ALA A 115 5.22 13.92 4.91
C ALA A 115 3.82 14.09 4.32
N ALA A 116 3.55 13.46 3.19
CA ALA A 116 2.23 13.43 2.55
C ALA A 116 1.20 12.58 3.33
N GLY A 117 1.62 11.77 4.30
CA GLY A 117 0.76 10.89 5.06
C GLY A 117 0.30 9.65 4.29
N VAL A 118 0.95 9.32 3.18
CA VAL A 118 0.63 8.15 2.34
C VAL A 118 1.27 6.88 2.86
N SER A 119 2.44 6.98 3.47
CA SER A 119 3.18 5.83 3.99
C SER A 119 2.57 5.28 5.28
N VAL A 120 2.94 4.06 5.60
CA VAL A 120 2.52 3.36 6.82
C VAL A 120 3.40 3.68 8.04
N ARG A 121 4.38 4.57 7.91
CA ARG A 121 5.35 4.91 8.95
C ARG A 121 4.68 5.20 10.31
N GLY A 122 5.08 4.45 11.34
CA GLY A 122 4.60 4.62 12.71
C GLY A 122 3.13 4.27 12.94
N ARG A 123 2.47 3.56 11.99
CA ARG A 123 1.03 3.27 12.04
C ARG A 123 0.70 1.79 11.91
N THR A 124 1.67 0.91 12.07
CA THR A 124 1.49 -0.53 11.89
C THR A 124 1.73 -1.30 13.17
N VAL A 125 1.14 -2.48 13.24
CA VAL A 125 1.43 -3.53 14.21
C VAL A 125 1.97 -4.74 13.44
N SER A 126 2.87 -5.50 14.06
CA SER A 126 3.43 -6.71 13.41
C SER A 126 2.42 -7.85 13.45
N GLU A 127 2.36 -8.64 12.39
CA GLU A 127 1.58 -9.90 12.35
C GLU A 127 2.15 -11.01 13.26
N ALA A 128 3.36 -10.84 13.77
CA ALA A 128 4.01 -11.84 14.59
C ALA A 128 3.20 -12.18 15.85
N GLY A 129 2.73 -13.43 15.94
CA GLY A 129 1.94 -13.93 17.07
C GLY A 129 0.45 -13.57 17.01
N MET A 130 -0.04 -13.03 15.89
CA MET A 130 -1.46 -12.79 15.67
C MET A 130 -2.14 -14.03 15.07
N GLU A 131 -3.34 -14.31 15.53
CA GLU A 131 -4.24 -15.26 14.86
C GLU A 131 -5.14 -14.54 13.86
N LEU A 132 -5.75 -15.28 12.93
CA LEU A 132 -6.55 -14.67 11.86
C LEU A 132 -7.72 -13.83 12.39
N GLU A 133 -8.33 -14.26 13.48
CA GLU A 133 -9.44 -13.60 14.17
C GLU A 133 -9.05 -12.21 14.70
N ASP A 134 -7.79 -12.03 15.09
CA ASP A 134 -7.29 -10.74 15.61
C ASP A 134 -7.25 -9.66 14.53
N TYR A 135 -7.15 -10.04 13.24
CA TYR A 135 -7.02 -9.07 12.15
C TYR A 135 -8.26 -8.20 11.95
N GLU A 136 -9.44 -8.69 12.33
CA GLU A 136 -10.69 -7.93 12.22
C GLU A 136 -10.70 -6.71 13.17
N ASP A 137 -9.98 -6.79 14.29
CA ASP A 137 -9.81 -5.67 15.23
C ASP A 137 -8.80 -4.62 14.72
N HIS A 138 -8.09 -4.94 13.64
CA HIS A 138 -7.06 -4.10 13.05
C HIS A 138 -7.43 -3.55 11.66
N LEU A 139 -8.71 -3.48 11.34
CA LEU A 139 -9.16 -2.85 10.11
C LEU A 139 -8.75 -1.38 10.09
N ALA A 140 -8.24 -0.92 8.96
CA ALA A 140 -7.75 0.44 8.81
C ALA A 140 -8.04 0.99 7.42
N GLU A 141 -8.48 2.23 7.37
CA GLU A 141 -8.55 2.99 6.13
C GLU A 141 -7.21 3.64 5.83
N TRP A 142 -6.71 3.42 4.63
CA TRP A 142 -5.48 4.04 4.18
C TRP A 142 -5.78 5.10 3.12
N PRO A 143 -5.13 6.28 3.16
CA PRO A 143 -5.25 7.26 2.10
C PRO A 143 -4.72 6.66 0.78
N GLY A 144 -5.58 6.54 -0.19
CA GLY A 144 -5.23 5.86 -1.44
C GLY A 144 -6.43 5.63 -2.32
N ILE A 145 -7.58 6.12 -1.89
CA ILE A 145 -8.57 6.61 -2.84
C ILE A 145 -7.84 7.67 -3.63
N ASP A 146 -7.84 7.51 -4.95
CA ASP A 146 -7.17 8.41 -5.88
C ASP A 146 -7.28 9.86 -5.39
N PRO A 147 -6.18 10.51 -4.96
CA PRO A 147 -6.25 11.88 -4.47
C PRO A 147 -6.55 12.88 -5.58
N GLY A 148 -7.06 12.42 -6.74
CA GLY A 148 -7.37 13.21 -7.90
C GLY A 148 -6.16 14.00 -8.39
N ASN A 149 -5.61 13.63 -9.51
CA ASN A 149 -4.61 14.35 -10.32
C ASN A 149 -3.57 15.20 -9.57
N GLY A 150 -3.06 14.71 -8.42
CA GLY A 150 -1.92 15.33 -7.76
C GLY A 150 -2.17 16.72 -7.13
N ASP A 151 -3.41 17.09 -6.86
CA ASP A 151 -3.68 18.34 -6.15
C ASP A 151 -3.23 18.22 -4.67
N ARG A 152 -2.04 18.76 -4.41
CA ARG A 152 -1.46 18.89 -3.07
C ARG A 152 -2.43 19.51 -2.05
N ARG A 153 -3.32 20.40 -2.49
CA ARG A 153 -4.32 21.04 -1.62
C ARG A 153 -5.49 20.12 -1.29
N ALA A 154 -5.88 19.23 -2.20
CA ALA A 154 -6.91 18.24 -1.94
C ALA A 154 -6.45 17.21 -0.91
N MET A 155 -5.18 16.78 -0.97
CA MET A 155 -4.61 15.84 -0.02
C MET A 155 -4.48 16.43 1.40
N LEU A 156 -4.07 17.68 1.51
CA LEU A 156 -3.97 18.36 2.80
C LEU A 156 -5.33 18.56 3.46
N ARG A 157 -6.39 18.74 2.67
CA ARG A 157 -7.78 18.76 3.16
C ARG A 157 -8.25 17.38 3.62
N ASN A 158 -7.91 16.32 2.88
CA ASN A 158 -8.24 14.95 3.27
C ASN A 158 -7.52 14.50 4.55
N LYS A 159 -6.27 14.95 4.77
CA LYS A 159 -5.53 14.68 6.01
C LYS A 159 -6.29 15.17 7.26
N LYS A 160 -7.01 16.29 7.15
CA LYS A 160 -7.82 16.85 8.24
C LYS A 160 -9.10 16.05 8.48
N LEU A 161 -9.73 15.56 7.41
CA LEU A 161 -10.93 14.72 7.48
C LEU A 161 -10.63 13.34 8.07
N PHE A 162 -9.49 12.72 7.71
CA PHE A 162 -9.07 11.42 8.26
C PHE A 162 -8.67 11.49 9.75
N ALA A 163 -8.13 12.62 10.21
CA ALA A 163 -7.82 12.79 11.63
C ALA A 163 -9.08 12.94 12.50
N GLU A 164 -10.19 13.37 11.91
CA GLU A 164 -11.46 13.59 12.62
C GLU A 164 -12.44 12.41 12.48
N SER A 165 -12.31 11.55 11.45
CA SER A 165 -13.27 10.44 11.20
C SER A 165 -12.89 9.11 11.86
N SER A 166 -11.70 8.98 12.44
CA SER A 166 -11.21 7.69 12.91
C SER A 166 -11.79 7.19 14.24
N ILE A 167 -12.79 7.83 14.82
CA ILE A 167 -13.37 7.39 16.09
C ILE A 167 -14.88 7.07 16.03
N ASP A 168 -15.64 7.62 15.10
CA ASP A 168 -17.11 7.60 15.22
C ASP A 168 -17.87 6.74 14.19
N SER A 169 -17.25 6.28 13.11
CA SER A 169 -17.96 5.58 12.03
C SER A 169 -17.88 4.05 12.08
N MET A 170 -17.01 3.47 12.90
CA MET A 170 -16.81 2.01 12.95
C MET A 170 -17.74 1.27 13.93
N MET A 171 -18.64 1.95 14.63
CA MET A 171 -19.53 1.35 15.64
C MET A 171 -20.87 0.84 15.10
N HIS A 172 -21.16 0.89 13.83
CA HIS A 172 -22.43 0.39 13.28
C HIS A 172 -22.21 -0.69 12.21
N GLY A 173 -22.00 -1.93 12.68
CA GLY A 173 -22.68 -3.09 12.17
C GLY A 173 -22.40 -3.56 10.75
N HIS A 174 -21.22 -4.05 10.47
CA HIS A 174 -21.11 -5.22 9.58
C HIS A 174 -20.08 -6.14 10.22
N GLY A 175 -20.58 -7.08 11.02
CA GLY A 175 -19.75 -8.18 11.49
C GLY A 175 -19.31 -8.96 10.24
N PHE A 176 -18.02 -8.97 9.93
CA PHE A 176 -17.46 -9.92 9.01
C PHE A 176 -17.81 -11.31 9.53
N ARG A 177 -18.57 -12.07 8.73
CA ARG A 177 -18.94 -13.43 9.09
C ARG A 177 -17.71 -14.32 8.93
N CYS A 178 -17.62 -15.36 9.70
CA CYS A 178 -16.68 -16.46 9.58
C CYS A 178 -16.51 -16.89 8.11
N GLY A 179 -15.52 -16.35 7.40
CA GLY A 179 -15.33 -16.52 5.96
C GLY A 179 -14.36 -15.55 5.31
N SER A 180 -13.62 -14.76 6.09
CA SER A 180 -12.54 -13.91 5.55
C SER A 180 -11.25 -14.71 5.38
N ARG A 181 -10.51 -14.43 4.32
CA ARG A 181 -9.16 -14.98 4.13
C ARG A 181 -8.12 -13.86 4.08
N LEU A 182 -6.92 -14.19 4.54
CA LEU A 182 -5.77 -13.32 4.39
C LEU A 182 -5.30 -13.33 2.94
N ILE A 183 -5.07 -12.13 2.38
CA ILE A 183 -4.41 -11.96 1.09
C ILE A 183 -3.12 -11.18 1.34
N LYS A 184 -2.03 -11.74 0.86
CA LYS A 184 -0.73 -11.07 0.79
C LYS A 184 -0.33 -10.85 -0.65
#